data_8a1ab7115d1ce68d668f54158ee50934
#
_entry.id   8a1ab7115d1ce68d668f54158ee50934
#
_cell.length_a   1.000
_cell.length_b   1.000
_cell.length_c   1.000
_cell.angle_alpha   90.00
_cell.angle_beta   90.00
_cell.angle_gamma   90.00
#
_symmetry.space_group_name_H-M   'P 1'
#
loop_
_entity.id
_entity.type
_entity.pdbx_description
1 polymer ?
#
loop_
_entity_poly.entity_id
_entity_poly.type
_entity_poly.pdbx_seq_one_letter_code
_entity_poly.pdbx_strand_id
1 'polypeptide(L)'
;MLEPGGLTGGTSGGSTHDISVLNSLIETTIDSVDGYRRSAQEATNSRFSQEFLARASEREQVVSALRDRVRSLGGNPEDDGSVLAAAHRAFLTLRDKVTGSDDAAVIAEVDHGESYLNGKWETALGDGGLSSETRSLIQQQYDSVREGRDTWRRVHQNMSSAG
;
A
#
# COMPACT_ATOMS: atom_id res chain seq x y z
N MET A 1 27.49 -18.82 -29.51
CA MET A 1 27.32 -18.52 -28.77
C MET A 1 26.37 -17.66 -28.51
N LEU A 2 25.93 -17.01 -28.57
CA LEU A 2 24.89 -16.40 -28.49
C LEU A 2 24.25 -16.35 -27.26
N GLU A 3 24.60 -17.05 -26.53
CA GLU A 3 24.04 -17.15 -25.31
C GLU A 3 23.87 -15.83 -24.63
N PRO A 4 24.81 -14.93 -24.67
CA PRO A 4 24.66 -13.64 -23.98
C PRO A 4 23.36 -12.96 -24.36
N GLY A 5 23.07 -12.97 -25.62
CA GLY A 5 21.84 -12.33 -26.10
C GLY A 5 20.61 -12.98 -25.57
N GLY A 6 20.59 -14.29 -25.58
CA GLY A 6 19.44 -15.03 -25.07
C GLY A 6 19.21 -14.80 -23.59
N LEU A 7 20.28 -14.84 -22.84
CA LEU A 7 20.20 -14.64 -21.41
C LEU A 7 19.71 -13.24 -21.09
N THR A 8 20.28 -12.25 -21.75
CA THR A 8 19.91 -10.87 -21.52
C THR A 8 18.44 -10.64 -21.84
N GLY A 9 17.99 -11.18 -22.95
CA GLY A 9 16.61 -11.01 -23.36
C GLY A 9 15.64 -11.60 -22.36
N GLY A 10 15.91 -12.83 -21.94
CA GLY A 10 15.05 -13.49 -20.97
C GLY A 10 15.04 -12.77 -19.64
N THR A 11 16.20 -12.34 -19.17
CA THR A 11 16.31 -11.63 -17.90
C THR A 11 15.60 -10.28 -17.98
N SER A 12 15.82 -9.55 -19.09
CA SER A 12 15.17 -8.26 -19.25
C SER A 12 13.65 -8.38 -19.24
N GLY A 13 13.10 -9.38 -19.90
CA GLY A 13 11.65 -9.59 -19.92
C GLY A 13 11.10 -9.85 -18.55
N GLY A 14 11.75 -10.74 -17.79
CA GLY A 14 11.35 -11.06 -16.44
C GLY A 14 11.48 -9.86 -15.51
N SER A 15 12.58 -9.15 -15.61
CA SER A 15 12.80 -7.96 -14.78
C SER A 15 11.78 -6.87 -15.07
N THR A 16 11.43 -6.68 -16.33
CA THR A 16 10.46 -5.67 -16.74
C THR A 16 9.10 -5.95 -16.09
N HIS A 17 8.68 -7.20 -16.11
CA HIS A 17 7.42 -7.57 -15.50
C HIS A 17 7.46 -7.38 -13.98
N ASP A 18 8.52 -7.82 -13.31
CA ASP A 18 8.69 -7.63 -11.87
C ASP A 18 8.65 -6.14 -11.52
N ILE A 19 9.36 -5.31 -12.28
CA ILE A 19 9.39 -3.86 -12.04
C ILE A 19 8.00 -3.27 -12.16
N SER A 20 7.24 -3.69 -13.15
CA SER A 20 5.87 -3.19 -13.35
C SER A 20 4.98 -3.53 -12.17
N VAL A 21 5.03 -4.77 -11.69
CA VAL A 21 4.22 -5.20 -10.55
C VAL A 21 4.67 -4.47 -9.29
N LEU A 22 5.97 -4.38 -9.07
CA LEU A 22 6.51 -3.68 -7.89
C LEU A 22 6.12 -2.21 -7.88
N ASN A 23 6.22 -1.53 -9.01
CA ASN A 23 5.85 -0.11 -9.08
C ASN A 23 4.36 0.09 -8.85
N SER A 24 3.53 -0.82 -9.28
CA SER A 24 2.10 -0.77 -9.00
C SER A 24 1.84 -0.90 -7.49
N LEU A 25 2.55 -1.82 -6.83
CA LEU A 25 2.43 -1.97 -5.38
C LEU A 25 2.97 -0.76 -4.62
N ILE A 26 4.07 -0.18 -5.10
CA ILE A 26 4.63 1.03 -4.50
C ILE A 26 3.59 2.15 -4.54
N GLU A 27 3.00 2.37 -5.69
CA GLU A 27 2.00 3.42 -5.87
C GLU A 27 0.83 3.27 -4.91
N THR A 28 0.26 2.08 -4.84
CA THR A 28 -0.90 1.84 -3.99
C THR A 28 -0.51 1.87 -2.50
N THR A 29 0.72 1.49 -2.16
CA THR A 29 1.18 1.53 -0.78
C THR A 29 1.48 2.97 -0.33
N ILE A 30 1.98 3.81 -1.22
CA ILE A 30 2.13 5.25 -0.93
C ILE A 30 0.77 5.86 -0.64
N ASP A 31 -0.27 5.47 -1.39
CA ASP A 31 -1.62 5.92 -1.12
C ASP A 31 -2.05 5.55 0.30
N SER A 32 -1.65 4.38 0.75
CA SER A 32 -1.94 3.93 2.11
C SER A 32 -1.23 4.79 3.15
N VAL A 33 0.04 5.15 2.90
CA VAL A 33 0.78 6.04 3.80
C VAL A 33 0.04 7.36 3.95
N ASP A 34 -0.34 7.95 2.81
CA ASP A 34 -1.04 9.23 2.80
C ASP A 34 -2.38 9.12 3.50
N GLY A 35 -3.10 8.03 3.28
CA GLY A 35 -4.38 7.78 3.92
C GLY A 35 -4.27 7.70 5.43
N TYR A 36 -3.26 7.01 5.94
CA TYR A 36 -3.04 6.93 7.38
C TYR A 36 -2.66 8.28 7.97
N ARG A 37 -1.81 9.05 7.29
CA ARG A 37 -1.43 10.38 7.77
C ARG A 37 -2.64 11.30 7.85
N ARG A 38 -3.50 11.22 6.86
CA ARG A 38 -4.72 12.01 6.84
C ARG A 38 -5.66 11.57 7.96
N SER A 39 -5.85 10.27 8.12
CA SER A 39 -6.70 9.74 9.19
C SER A 39 -6.20 10.17 10.56
N ALA A 40 -4.88 10.25 10.73
CA ALA A 40 -4.30 10.71 11.98
C ALA A 40 -4.67 12.17 12.26
N GLN A 41 -4.78 13.00 11.23
CA GLN A 41 -5.18 14.38 11.39
C GLN A 41 -6.67 14.53 11.68
N GLU A 42 -7.48 13.61 11.17
CA GLU A 42 -8.92 13.68 11.30
C GLU A 42 -9.44 13.06 12.59
N ALA A 43 -8.72 12.11 13.16
CA ALA A 43 -9.16 11.41 14.35
C ALA A 43 -9.13 12.36 15.56
N THR A 44 -10.18 12.30 16.37
CA THR A 44 -10.24 13.09 17.59
C THR A 44 -9.60 12.36 18.77
N ASN A 45 -9.62 11.02 18.73
CA ASN A 45 -8.99 10.21 19.75
C ASN A 45 -7.49 10.13 19.48
N SER A 46 -6.68 10.66 20.41
CA SER A 46 -5.23 10.74 20.21
C SER A 46 -4.58 9.37 20.09
N ARG A 47 -5.16 8.35 20.70
CA ARG A 47 -4.65 6.99 20.56
C ARG A 47 -4.77 6.50 19.13
N PHE A 48 -5.91 6.74 18.49
CA PHE A 48 -6.09 6.39 17.08
C PHE A 48 -5.11 7.16 16.20
N SER A 49 -4.95 8.47 16.45
CA SER A 49 -4.00 9.27 15.69
C SER A 49 -2.59 8.70 15.77
N GLN A 50 -2.16 8.32 16.96
CA GLN A 50 -0.83 7.76 17.14
C GLN A 50 -0.68 6.41 16.44
N GLU A 51 -1.71 5.57 16.50
CA GLU A 51 -1.67 4.28 15.83
C GLU A 51 -1.66 4.43 14.33
N PHE A 52 -2.40 5.40 13.79
CA PHE A 52 -2.38 5.67 12.35
C PHE A 52 -1.00 6.14 11.91
N LEU A 53 -0.35 7.01 12.69
CA LEU A 53 1.00 7.48 12.35
C LEU A 53 2.02 6.35 12.40
N ALA A 54 1.89 5.45 13.37
CA ALA A 54 2.77 4.29 13.47
C ALA A 54 2.58 3.38 12.26
N ARG A 55 1.36 3.20 11.83
CA ARG A 55 1.08 2.36 10.66
C ARG A 55 1.60 3.02 9.37
N ALA A 56 1.48 4.35 9.28
CA ALA A 56 2.04 5.08 8.13
C ALA A 56 3.55 4.86 8.04
N SER A 57 4.24 4.95 9.18
CA SER A 57 5.69 4.73 9.23
C SER A 57 6.06 3.32 8.78
N GLU A 58 5.30 2.33 9.24
CA GLU A 58 5.50 0.94 8.85
C GLU A 58 5.32 0.76 7.33
N ARG A 59 4.29 1.41 6.77
CA ARG A 59 4.05 1.34 5.32
C ARG A 59 5.13 2.02 4.52
N GLU A 60 5.74 3.07 5.07
CA GLU A 60 6.89 3.71 4.42
C GLU A 60 8.08 2.75 4.32
N GLN A 61 8.27 1.91 5.33
CA GLN A 61 9.32 0.90 5.29
C GLN A 61 9.02 -0.15 4.22
N VAL A 62 7.76 -0.52 4.06
CA VAL A 62 7.35 -1.44 3.00
C VAL A 62 7.67 -0.82 1.63
N VAL A 63 7.32 0.45 1.43
CA VAL A 63 7.62 1.14 0.18
C VAL A 63 9.13 1.15 -0.08
N SER A 64 9.92 1.42 0.94
CA SER A 64 11.38 1.44 0.81
C SER A 64 11.92 0.09 0.35
N ALA A 65 11.43 -1.00 0.92
CA ALA A 65 11.86 -2.35 0.53
C ALA A 65 11.51 -2.64 -0.93
N LEU A 66 10.32 -2.23 -1.37
CA LEU A 66 9.91 -2.44 -2.76
C LEU A 66 10.75 -1.60 -3.71
N ARG A 67 11.05 -0.36 -3.33
CA ARG A 67 11.88 0.53 -4.15
C ARG A 67 13.29 -0.04 -4.31
N ASP A 68 13.86 -0.56 -3.23
CA ASP A 68 15.18 -1.16 -3.29
C ASP A 68 15.19 -2.33 -4.28
N ARG A 69 14.13 -3.12 -4.29
CA ARG A 69 14.05 -4.23 -5.23
C ARG A 69 13.97 -3.73 -6.68
N VAL A 70 13.17 -2.69 -6.94
CA VAL A 70 13.08 -2.11 -8.28
C VAL A 70 14.46 -1.64 -8.74
N ARG A 71 15.21 -0.97 -7.86
CA ARG A 71 16.54 -0.50 -8.19
C ARG A 71 17.48 -1.67 -8.48
N SER A 72 17.40 -2.73 -7.69
CA SER A 72 18.25 -3.89 -7.89
C SER A 72 17.98 -4.58 -9.22
N LEU A 73 16.78 -4.41 -9.76
CA LEU A 73 16.42 -4.96 -11.07
C LEU A 73 16.73 -3.98 -12.21
N GLY A 74 17.32 -2.84 -11.89
CA GLY A 74 17.69 -1.86 -12.91
C GLY A 74 16.59 -0.89 -13.30
N GLY A 75 15.48 -0.88 -12.55
CA GLY A 75 14.36 0.00 -12.86
C GLY A 75 14.36 1.27 -12.04
N ASN A 76 13.39 2.12 -12.35
CA ASN A 76 13.16 3.37 -11.62
C ASN A 76 11.93 3.19 -10.73
N PRO A 77 12.09 3.30 -9.40
CA PRO A 77 10.93 3.15 -8.52
C PRO A 77 9.96 4.30 -8.66
N GLU A 78 8.69 3.99 -8.50
CA GLU A 78 7.65 5.01 -8.47
C GLU A 78 7.86 5.91 -7.26
N ASP A 79 7.66 7.22 -7.43
CA ASP A 79 7.89 8.21 -6.36
C ASP A 79 6.60 8.67 -5.70
N ASP A 80 5.49 8.62 -6.42
CA ASP A 80 4.23 9.18 -5.97
C ASP A 80 3.14 8.13 -5.93
N GLY A 81 2.07 8.45 -5.22
CA GLY A 81 0.87 7.64 -5.24
C GLY A 81 0.09 7.82 -6.55
N SER A 82 -1.07 7.22 -6.63
CA SER A 82 -1.86 7.27 -7.85
C SER A 82 -2.53 8.64 -8.02
N VAL A 83 -2.77 8.99 -9.28
CA VAL A 83 -3.49 10.22 -9.61
C VAL A 83 -4.92 10.16 -9.06
N LEU A 84 -5.53 8.99 -9.13
CA LEU A 84 -6.89 8.80 -8.61
C LEU A 84 -6.93 9.03 -7.11
N ALA A 85 -5.93 8.53 -6.39
CA ALA A 85 -5.86 8.74 -4.95
C ALA A 85 -5.65 10.21 -4.60
N ALA A 86 -4.86 10.94 -5.39
CA ALA A 86 -4.67 12.38 -5.18
C ALA A 86 -6.00 13.11 -5.32
N ALA A 87 -6.78 12.78 -6.34
CA ALA A 87 -8.08 13.39 -6.54
C ALA A 87 -9.03 13.04 -5.39
N HIS A 88 -9.00 11.81 -4.93
CA HIS A 88 -9.82 11.36 -3.81
C HIS A 88 -9.45 12.11 -2.53
N ARG A 89 -8.16 12.29 -2.27
CA ARG A 89 -7.69 13.04 -1.09
C ARG A 89 -8.19 14.47 -1.12
N ALA A 90 -8.15 15.12 -2.28
CA ALA A 90 -8.63 16.47 -2.43
C ALA A 90 -10.13 16.56 -2.13
N PHE A 91 -10.88 15.58 -2.61
CA PHE A 91 -12.32 15.52 -2.37
C PHE A 91 -12.62 15.34 -0.88
N LEU A 92 -11.90 14.45 -0.21
CA LEU A 92 -12.09 14.22 1.21
C LEU A 92 -11.78 15.46 2.03
N THR A 93 -10.72 16.18 1.67
CA THR A 93 -10.35 17.41 2.37
C THR A 93 -11.50 18.42 2.30
N LEU A 94 -12.09 18.55 1.14
CA LEU A 94 -13.20 19.47 0.95
C LEU A 94 -14.42 19.04 1.76
N ARG A 95 -14.73 17.76 1.73
CA ARG A 95 -15.85 17.21 2.48
C ARG A 95 -15.70 17.42 3.98
N ASP A 96 -14.49 17.18 4.51
CA ASP A 96 -14.23 17.31 5.93
C ASP A 96 -14.41 18.75 6.42
N LYS A 97 -14.06 19.72 5.59
CA LYS A 97 -14.26 21.11 5.93
C LYS A 97 -15.74 21.45 6.11
N VAL A 98 -16.60 20.77 5.35
CA VAL A 98 -18.03 21.05 5.37
C VAL A 98 -18.75 20.25 6.45
N THR A 99 -18.43 18.97 6.59
CA THR A 99 -19.20 18.08 7.45
C THR A 99 -18.53 17.75 8.77
N GLY A 100 -17.21 17.98 8.86
CA GLY A 100 -16.45 17.46 10.00
C GLY A 100 -16.35 15.95 9.90
N SER A 101 -15.59 15.37 10.81
CA SER A 101 -15.45 13.90 10.83
C SER A 101 -15.52 13.42 12.27
N ASP A 102 -15.99 12.18 12.46
CA ASP A 102 -15.93 11.50 13.74
C ASP A 102 -15.08 10.25 13.60
N ASP A 103 -14.68 9.70 14.74
CA ASP A 103 -13.74 8.58 14.73
C ASP A 103 -14.32 7.33 14.09
N ALA A 104 -15.61 7.09 14.24
CA ALA A 104 -16.23 5.93 13.60
C ALA A 104 -16.15 6.03 12.07
N ALA A 105 -16.37 7.23 11.53
CA ALA A 105 -16.26 7.45 10.09
C ALA A 105 -14.81 7.29 9.62
N VAL A 106 -13.85 7.80 10.40
CA VAL A 106 -12.43 7.66 10.07
C VAL A 106 -12.02 6.20 10.05
N ILE A 107 -12.43 5.43 11.06
CA ILE A 107 -12.12 4.00 11.15
C ILE A 107 -12.74 3.24 9.97
N ALA A 108 -13.97 3.57 9.60
CA ALA A 108 -14.62 2.92 8.45
C ALA A 108 -13.84 3.18 7.16
N GLU A 109 -13.33 4.39 6.98
CA GLU A 109 -12.55 4.76 5.82
C GLU A 109 -11.22 4.00 5.80
N VAL A 110 -10.57 3.88 6.97
CA VAL A 110 -9.33 3.12 7.08
C VAL A 110 -9.56 1.66 6.74
N ASP A 111 -10.61 1.04 7.27
CA ASP A 111 -10.93 -0.36 6.98
C ASP A 111 -11.16 -0.56 5.47
N HIS A 112 -11.88 0.35 4.86
CA HIS A 112 -12.14 0.30 3.42
C HIS A 112 -10.85 0.40 2.62
N GLY A 113 -9.99 1.34 2.97
CA GLY A 113 -8.70 1.51 2.30
C GLY A 113 -7.79 0.30 2.47
N GLU A 114 -7.81 -0.31 3.65
CA GLU A 114 -7.02 -1.50 3.90
C GLU A 114 -7.49 -2.67 3.06
N SER A 115 -8.79 -2.84 2.91
CA SER A 115 -9.34 -3.90 2.07
C SER A 115 -8.89 -3.73 0.61
N TYR A 116 -8.93 -2.49 0.13
CA TYR A 116 -8.48 -2.19 -1.23
C TYR A 116 -7.00 -2.51 -1.40
N LEU A 117 -6.16 -2.05 -0.48
CA LEU A 117 -4.72 -2.28 -0.54
C LEU A 117 -4.41 -3.77 -0.52
N ASN A 118 -5.03 -4.50 0.41
CA ASN A 118 -4.79 -5.94 0.52
C ASN A 118 -5.19 -6.68 -0.75
N GLY A 119 -6.29 -6.27 -1.38
CA GLY A 119 -6.70 -6.85 -2.65
C GLY A 119 -5.64 -6.69 -3.74
N LYS A 120 -5.01 -5.53 -3.79
CA LYS A 120 -3.93 -5.28 -4.75
C LYS A 120 -2.72 -6.16 -4.49
N TRP A 121 -2.36 -6.32 -3.22
CA TRP A 121 -1.23 -7.18 -2.86
C TRP A 121 -1.52 -8.65 -3.15
N GLU A 122 -2.74 -9.10 -2.87
CA GLU A 122 -3.14 -10.48 -3.16
C GLU A 122 -3.12 -10.76 -4.65
N THR A 123 -3.55 -9.79 -5.46
CA THR A 123 -3.48 -9.93 -6.91
C THR A 123 -2.02 -10.09 -7.37
N ALA A 124 -1.11 -9.30 -6.80
CA ALA A 124 0.30 -9.41 -7.13
C ALA A 124 0.87 -10.77 -6.75
N LEU A 125 0.49 -11.29 -5.58
CA LEU A 125 0.95 -12.62 -5.14
C LEU A 125 0.43 -13.73 -6.03
N GLY A 126 -0.71 -13.54 -6.69
CA GLY A 126 -1.27 -14.50 -7.63
C GLY A 126 -0.66 -14.43 -9.02
N ASP A 127 0.23 -13.48 -9.26
CA ASP A 127 0.83 -13.28 -10.59
C ASP A 127 1.92 -14.33 -10.84
N GLY A 128 1.64 -15.26 -11.75
CA GLY A 128 2.56 -16.35 -12.07
C GLY A 128 3.80 -15.93 -12.86
N GLY A 129 3.84 -14.68 -13.31
CA GLY A 129 4.97 -14.17 -14.08
C GLY A 129 6.09 -13.56 -13.26
N LEU A 130 5.92 -13.48 -11.94
CA LEU A 130 6.95 -12.91 -11.06
C LEU A 130 8.11 -13.90 -10.88
N SER A 131 9.33 -13.35 -10.74
CA SER A 131 10.47 -14.18 -10.36
C SER A 131 10.28 -14.63 -8.90
N SER A 132 10.97 -15.72 -8.54
CA SER A 132 10.87 -16.26 -7.18
C SER A 132 11.34 -15.26 -6.14
N GLU A 133 12.41 -14.54 -6.43
CA GLU A 133 12.97 -13.57 -5.49
C GLU A 133 12.01 -12.42 -5.24
N THR A 134 11.40 -11.91 -6.29
CA THR A 134 10.44 -10.81 -6.15
C THR A 134 9.19 -11.29 -5.43
N ARG A 135 8.70 -12.48 -5.77
CA ARG A 135 7.55 -13.06 -5.08
C ARG A 135 7.82 -13.24 -3.59
N SER A 136 9.00 -13.72 -3.24
CA SER A 136 9.38 -13.90 -1.83
C SER A 136 9.38 -12.59 -1.07
N LEU A 137 9.91 -11.53 -1.69
CA LEU A 137 9.90 -10.22 -1.07
C LEU A 137 8.47 -9.72 -0.85
N ILE A 138 7.63 -9.85 -1.86
CA ILE A 138 6.24 -9.41 -1.76
C ILE A 138 5.53 -10.18 -0.65
N GLN A 139 5.72 -11.49 -0.62
CA GLN A 139 5.12 -12.33 0.41
C GLN A 139 5.56 -11.90 1.81
N GLN A 140 6.85 -11.64 1.97
CA GLN A 140 7.40 -11.22 3.25
C GLN A 140 6.81 -9.89 3.72
N GLN A 141 6.71 -8.93 2.81
CA GLN A 141 6.15 -7.62 3.15
C GLN A 141 4.63 -7.70 3.35
N TYR A 142 3.98 -8.62 2.69
CA TYR A 142 2.53 -8.76 2.80
C TYR A 142 2.07 -9.08 4.23
N ASP A 143 2.90 -9.76 5.00
CA ASP A 143 2.52 -10.08 6.39
C ASP A 143 2.22 -8.81 7.18
N SER A 144 3.01 -7.77 7.00
CA SER A 144 2.78 -6.48 7.64
C SER A 144 1.52 -5.80 7.12
N VAL A 145 1.32 -5.86 5.80
CA VAL A 145 0.16 -5.25 5.16
C VAL A 145 -1.13 -5.90 5.66
N ARG A 146 -1.14 -7.23 5.73
CA ARG A 146 -2.30 -7.99 6.18
C ARG A 146 -2.62 -7.70 7.65
N GLU A 147 -1.60 -7.56 8.46
CA GLU A 147 -1.78 -7.26 9.88
C GLU A 147 -2.54 -5.95 10.07
N GLY A 148 -2.22 -4.94 9.29
CA GLY A 148 -2.93 -3.66 9.34
C GLY A 148 -4.40 -3.81 9.01
N ARG A 149 -4.70 -4.57 7.97
CA ARG A 149 -6.08 -4.83 7.60
C ARG A 149 -6.84 -5.52 8.73
N ASP A 150 -6.23 -6.56 9.29
CA ASP A 150 -6.90 -7.35 10.34
C ASP A 150 -7.16 -6.49 11.58
N THR A 151 -6.22 -5.65 11.95
CA THR A 151 -6.36 -4.76 13.09
C THR A 151 -7.53 -3.81 12.92
N TRP A 152 -7.57 -3.09 11.79
CA TRP A 152 -8.58 -2.04 11.63
C TRP A 152 -9.96 -2.60 11.29
N ARG A 153 -10.01 -3.76 10.66
CA ARG A 153 -11.29 -4.46 10.48
C ARG A 153 -11.90 -4.84 11.82
N ARG A 154 -11.06 -5.33 12.73
CA ARG A 154 -11.53 -5.71 14.07
C ARG A 154 -12.02 -4.49 14.84
N VAL A 155 -11.27 -3.38 14.79
CA VAL A 155 -11.68 -2.15 15.44
C VAL A 155 -13.00 -1.64 14.87
N HIS A 156 -13.13 -1.64 13.54
CA HIS A 156 -14.34 -1.20 12.85
C HIS A 156 -15.55 -2.07 13.26
N GLN A 157 -15.36 -3.38 13.29
CA GLN A 157 -16.43 -4.30 13.67
C GLN A 157 -16.86 -4.07 15.13
N ASN A 158 -15.91 -3.84 16.01
CA ASN A 158 -16.21 -3.61 17.41
C ASN A 158 -16.98 -2.30 17.60
N MET A 159 -16.62 -1.26 16.88
CA MET A 159 -17.34 0.01 16.97
C MET A 159 -18.75 -0.12 16.40
N SER A 160 -18.92 -0.85 15.33
CA SER A 160 -20.25 -1.07 14.73
C SER A 160 -21.13 -1.88 15.66
N SER A 161 -20.57 -2.86 16.35
CA SER A 161 -21.33 -3.69 17.30
C SER A 161 -21.73 -2.90 18.54
N ALA A 162 -20.89 -1.97 18.97
CA ALA A 162 -21.16 -1.16 20.15
C ALA A 162 -22.18 -0.05 19.88
N GLY A 163 -22.23 0.37 18.62
CA GLY A 163 -23.17 1.41 18.19
C GLY A 163 -24.50 0.84 17.88
#